data_b1cd2207efe550538f77054461d5438b
#
_entry.id   b1cd2207efe550538f77054461d5438b
#
_cell.length_a   1.000
_cell.length_b   1.000
_cell.length_c   1.000
_cell.angle_alpha   90.00
_cell.angle_beta   90.00
_cell.angle_gamma   90.00
#
_symmetry.space_group_name_H-M   'P 1'
#
loop_
_entity.id
_entity.type
_entity.pdbx_description
1 polymer ?
#
loop_
_entity_poly.entity_id
_entity_poly.type
_entity_poly.pdbx_seq_one_letter_code
_entity_poly.pdbx_strand_id
1 'polypeptide(L)'
;MSDHPPEVMVNGRAYRWPAAPTVVICLDGSEPGYIETAIDKGLAPHLARLMREGANFAALSVIPSFTNPNNLSIVTGRPPSVHGVAGNYFLDPATGEEVMMNDARFLRADTIMKGFADAGARVAVVTDKDKLRALLGKGHDF
;
A
#
# COMPACT_ATOMS: atom_id res chain seq x y z
N MET A 1 -3.96 3.41 -30.88
CA MET A 1 -4.46 4.20 -29.75
C MET A 1 -4.55 3.24 -28.58
N SER A 2 -4.13 3.64 -27.40
CA SER A 2 -4.22 2.80 -26.18
C SER A 2 -5.69 2.65 -25.82
N ASP A 3 -6.14 1.40 -25.59
CA ASP A 3 -7.52 1.10 -25.15
C ASP A 3 -7.78 1.48 -23.67
N HIS A 4 -6.75 1.98 -22.99
CA HIS A 4 -6.79 2.34 -21.57
C HIS A 4 -6.86 3.85 -21.39
N PRO A 5 -7.51 4.34 -20.31
CA PRO A 5 -7.53 5.75 -19.99
C PRO A 5 -6.11 6.24 -19.65
N PRO A 6 -5.76 7.48 -19.97
CA PRO A 6 -4.45 8.03 -19.68
C PRO A 6 -4.20 8.18 -18.17
N GLU A 7 -5.26 8.36 -17.42
CA GLU A 7 -5.26 8.53 -15.95
C GLU A 7 -6.44 7.80 -15.31
N VAL A 8 -6.21 7.28 -14.12
CA VAL A 8 -7.21 6.67 -13.24
C VAL A 8 -7.38 7.52 -12.00
N MET A 9 -8.61 7.92 -11.73
CA MET A 9 -8.92 8.73 -10.54
C MET A 9 -9.24 7.82 -9.36
N VAL A 10 -8.47 7.92 -8.28
CA VAL A 10 -8.72 7.18 -7.03
C VAL A 10 -8.63 8.14 -5.86
N ASN A 11 -9.66 8.19 -5.03
CA ASN A 11 -9.75 9.04 -3.83
C ASN A 11 -9.40 10.52 -4.09
N GLY A 12 -9.78 11.07 -5.27
CA GLY A 12 -9.48 12.43 -5.66
C GLY A 12 -8.02 12.71 -6.04
N ARG A 13 -7.27 11.66 -6.43
CA ARG A 13 -5.93 11.77 -7.04
C ARG A 13 -5.92 11.10 -8.41
N ALA A 14 -5.25 11.73 -9.36
CA ALA A 14 -4.99 11.17 -10.67
C ALA A 14 -3.73 10.30 -10.65
N TYR A 15 -3.83 9.10 -11.18
CA TYR A 15 -2.71 8.18 -11.35
C TYR A 15 -2.57 7.87 -12.84
N ARG A 16 -1.37 8.09 -13.38
CA ARG A 16 -1.11 7.80 -14.79
C ARG A 16 -1.20 6.30 -15.05
N TRP A 17 -1.77 5.94 -16.19
CA TRP A 17 -1.71 4.56 -16.65
C TRP A 17 -0.24 4.17 -16.90
N PRO A 18 0.22 3.05 -16.32
CA PRO A 18 1.61 2.63 -16.49
C PRO A 18 1.89 2.21 -17.94
N ALA A 19 3.00 2.67 -18.49
CA ALA A 19 3.43 2.31 -19.85
C ALA A 19 3.99 0.88 -19.94
N ALA A 20 4.31 0.27 -18.81
CA ALA A 20 4.86 -1.09 -18.69
C ALA A 20 4.31 -1.77 -17.43
N PRO A 21 4.43 -3.11 -17.34
CA PRO A 21 4.08 -3.81 -16.10
C PRO A 21 4.79 -3.20 -14.90
N THR A 22 4.03 -2.87 -13.87
CA THR A 22 4.53 -2.23 -12.64
C THR A 22 4.44 -3.21 -11.48
N VAL A 23 5.53 -3.35 -10.73
CA VAL A 23 5.61 -4.16 -9.52
C VAL A 23 5.87 -3.24 -8.34
N VAL A 24 5.04 -3.34 -7.31
CA VAL A 24 5.22 -2.62 -6.04
C VAL A 24 5.54 -3.64 -4.95
N ILE A 25 6.66 -3.46 -4.28
CA ILE A 25 7.10 -4.35 -3.20
C ILE A 25 7.16 -3.54 -1.91
N CYS A 26 6.36 -3.91 -0.92
CA CYS A 26 6.41 -3.35 0.41
C CYS A 26 7.19 -4.31 1.32
N LEU A 27 8.29 -3.83 1.89
CA LEU A 27 9.08 -4.53 2.90
C LEU A 27 8.70 -3.98 4.28
N ASP A 28 7.60 -4.50 4.82
CA ASP A 28 7.08 -4.08 6.12
C ASP A 28 8.08 -4.39 7.25
N GLY A 29 8.30 -3.42 8.15
CA GLY A 29 9.25 -3.54 9.25
C GLY A 29 10.73 -3.33 8.86
N SER A 30 11.03 -2.96 7.62
CA SER A 30 12.39 -2.60 7.23
C SER A 30 12.68 -1.10 7.42
N GLU A 31 13.95 -0.79 7.60
CA GLU A 31 14.44 0.58 7.65
C GLU A 31 15.61 0.78 6.67
N PRO A 32 15.93 2.03 6.28
CA PRO A 32 17.02 2.31 5.33
C PRO A 32 18.35 1.66 5.71
N GLY A 33 18.72 1.67 6.99
CA GLY A 33 19.98 1.10 7.50
C GLY A 33 20.14 -0.39 7.23
N TYR A 34 19.04 -1.16 7.16
CA TYR A 34 19.10 -2.59 6.79
C TYR A 34 19.50 -2.76 5.34
N ILE A 35 18.91 -1.96 4.46
CA ILE A 35 19.19 -1.98 3.01
C ILE A 35 20.63 -1.50 2.76
N GLU A 36 21.05 -0.40 3.37
CA GLU A 36 22.38 0.15 3.27
C GLU A 36 23.44 -0.88 3.72
N THR A 37 23.24 -1.48 4.89
CA THR A 37 24.13 -2.54 5.41
C THR A 37 24.21 -3.75 4.48
N ALA A 38 23.08 -4.17 3.89
CA ALA A 38 23.07 -5.29 2.96
C ALA A 38 23.81 -4.97 1.65
N ILE A 39 23.69 -3.73 1.16
CA ILE A 39 24.41 -3.26 -0.01
C ILE A 39 25.92 -3.20 0.25
N ASP A 40 26.34 -2.61 1.37
CA ASP A 40 27.75 -2.48 1.76
C ASP A 40 28.44 -3.85 1.91
N LYS A 41 27.69 -4.85 2.35
CA LYS A 41 28.17 -6.24 2.45
C LYS A 41 28.07 -7.02 1.14
N GLY A 42 27.61 -6.43 0.04
CA GLY A 42 27.42 -7.08 -1.25
C GLY A 42 26.28 -8.09 -1.30
N LEU A 43 25.38 -8.10 -0.30
CA LEU A 43 24.27 -9.05 -0.19
C LEU A 43 23.05 -8.64 -1.01
N ALA A 44 22.96 -7.36 -1.42
CA ALA A 44 21.81 -6.80 -2.14
C ALA A 44 22.21 -6.09 -3.45
N PRO A 45 22.88 -6.75 -4.42
CA PRO A 45 23.42 -6.11 -5.63
C PRO A 45 22.33 -5.52 -6.53
N HIS A 46 21.13 -6.14 -6.56
CA HIS A 46 19.99 -5.64 -7.33
C HIS A 46 19.41 -4.37 -6.73
N LEU A 47 19.29 -4.27 -5.40
CA LEU A 47 18.86 -3.04 -4.73
C LEU A 47 19.88 -1.93 -4.93
N ALA A 48 21.19 -2.23 -4.80
CA ALA A 48 22.25 -1.27 -5.10
C ALA A 48 22.13 -0.70 -6.53
N ARG A 49 21.83 -1.55 -7.51
CA ARG A 49 21.59 -1.12 -8.88
C ARG A 49 20.35 -0.25 -9.00
N LEU A 50 19.22 -0.65 -8.41
CA LEU A 50 17.97 0.14 -8.44
C LEU A 50 18.16 1.52 -7.81
N MET A 51 18.88 1.62 -6.69
CA MET A 51 19.15 2.90 -6.03
C MET A 51 20.07 3.80 -6.87
N ARG A 52 21.02 3.23 -7.62
CA ARG A 52 21.93 3.98 -8.49
C ARG A 52 21.30 4.42 -9.80
N GLU A 53 20.47 3.57 -10.41
CA GLU A 53 19.93 3.77 -11.76
C GLU A 53 18.49 4.34 -11.74
N GLY A 54 17.81 4.24 -10.62
CA GLY A 54 16.46 4.74 -10.38
C GLY A 54 16.42 5.98 -9.50
N ALA A 55 15.40 6.03 -8.63
CA ALA A 55 15.25 7.11 -7.65
C ALA A 55 15.13 6.51 -6.23
N ASN A 56 15.75 7.18 -5.27
CA ASN A 56 15.67 6.81 -3.85
C ASN A 56 15.24 8.04 -3.04
N PHE A 57 14.14 7.93 -2.31
CA PHE A 57 13.59 9.02 -1.51
C PHE A 57 13.34 8.56 -0.08
N ALA A 58 13.77 9.37 0.87
CA ALA A 58 13.36 9.20 2.25
C ALA A 58 11.90 9.62 2.40
N ALA A 59 11.13 8.81 3.12
CA ALA A 59 9.74 9.10 3.45
C ALA A 59 9.46 8.78 4.92
N LEU A 60 8.48 9.48 5.49
CA LEU A 60 8.01 9.21 6.84
C LEU A 60 6.78 8.31 6.78
N SER A 61 6.70 7.36 7.70
CA SER A 61 5.48 6.60 7.93
C SER A 61 4.40 7.47 8.55
N VAL A 62 3.17 6.98 8.57
CA VAL A 62 2.10 7.59 9.36
C VAL A 62 2.36 7.41 10.85
N ILE A 63 1.79 8.26 11.69
CA ILE A 63 1.88 8.18 13.14
C ILE A 63 0.52 7.80 13.72
N PRO A 64 0.41 6.70 14.47
CA PRO A 64 1.45 5.72 14.81
C PRO A 64 1.85 4.82 13.63
N SER A 65 3.11 4.39 13.60
CA SER A 65 3.72 3.58 12.54
C SER A 65 3.36 2.10 12.67
N PHE A 66 2.07 1.78 12.65
CA PHE A 66 1.58 0.41 12.67
C PHE A 66 1.35 -0.13 11.27
N THR A 67 1.35 -1.46 11.15
CA THR A 67 1.19 -2.18 9.88
C THR A 67 -0.06 -1.73 9.10
N ASN A 68 -1.24 -1.78 9.73
CA ASN A 68 -2.50 -1.49 9.02
C ASN A 68 -2.58 -0.03 8.54
N PRO A 69 -2.43 1.02 9.38
CA PRO A 69 -2.55 2.39 8.92
C PRO A 69 -1.49 2.76 7.87
N ASN A 70 -0.26 2.24 8.01
CA ASN A 70 0.80 2.58 7.07
C ASN A 70 0.60 1.92 5.70
N ASN A 71 0.36 0.60 5.66
CA ASN A 71 0.09 -0.10 4.40
C ASN A 71 -1.15 0.47 3.70
N LEU A 72 -2.21 0.77 4.43
CA LEU A 72 -3.42 1.35 3.83
C LEU A 72 -3.19 2.78 3.33
N SER A 73 -2.36 3.58 3.99
CA SER A 73 -1.97 4.89 3.47
C SER A 73 -1.22 4.77 2.14
N ILE A 74 -0.34 3.77 2.00
CA ILE A 74 0.37 3.49 0.74
C ILE A 74 -0.62 3.11 -0.36
N VAL A 75 -1.48 2.11 -0.12
CA VAL A 75 -2.34 1.55 -1.17
C VAL A 75 -3.58 2.38 -1.49
N THR A 76 -3.98 3.30 -0.63
CA THR A 76 -5.08 4.24 -0.91
C THR A 76 -4.59 5.61 -1.40
N GLY A 77 -3.29 5.90 -1.21
CA GLY A 77 -2.72 7.22 -1.46
C GLY A 77 -3.30 8.30 -0.53
N ARG A 78 -3.85 7.92 0.63
CA ARG A 78 -4.53 8.82 1.57
C ARG A 78 -4.12 8.55 3.02
N PRO A 79 -4.13 9.56 3.89
CA PRO A 79 -3.81 9.39 5.31
C PRO A 79 -4.94 8.69 6.07
N PRO A 80 -4.68 8.21 7.30
CA PRO A 80 -5.66 7.57 8.17
C PRO A 80 -6.94 8.38 8.40
N SER A 81 -6.86 9.70 8.45
CA SER A 81 -8.02 10.59 8.57
C SER A 81 -9.02 10.45 7.41
N VAL A 82 -8.56 10.01 6.24
CA VAL A 82 -9.38 9.77 5.05
C VAL A 82 -9.79 8.31 4.95
N HIS A 83 -8.82 7.37 5.00
CA HIS A 83 -9.12 5.96 4.80
C HIS A 83 -9.70 5.26 6.05
N GLY A 84 -9.65 5.87 7.22
CA GLY A 84 -10.39 5.44 8.41
C GLY A 84 -9.67 4.46 9.33
N VAL A 85 -8.59 3.82 8.91
CA VAL A 85 -7.85 2.84 9.71
C VAL A 85 -6.66 3.53 10.36
N ALA A 86 -6.80 3.90 11.64
CA ALA A 86 -5.83 4.68 12.38
C ALA A 86 -4.90 3.85 13.28
N GLY A 87 -5.14 2.54 13.40
CA GLY A 87 -4.37 1.63 14.24
C GLY A 87 -4.59 0.18 13.82
N ASN A 88 -4.00 -0.74 14.57
CA ASN A 88 -4.33 -2.16 14.44
C ASN A 88 -5.61 -2.52 15.20
N TYR A 89 -5.93 -1.74 16.24
CA TYR A 89 -7.11 -1.89 17.10
C TYR A 89 -7.71 -0.51 17.40
N PHE A 90 -9.00 -0.51 17.77
CA PHE A 90 -9.65 0.62 18.39
C PHE A 90 -10.57 0.12 19.51
N LEU A 91 -10.86 0.97 20.49
CA LEU A 91 -11.88 0.71 21.52
C LEU A 91 -13.23 1.14 20.95
N ASP A 92 -14.16 0.20 20.80
CA ASP A 92 -15.52 0.53 20.36
C ASP A 92 -16.28 1.21 21.52
N PRO A 93 -16.64 2.50 21.37
CA PRO A 93 -17.31 3.22 22.45
C PRO A 93 -18.73 2.70 22.74
N ALA A 94 -19.35 1.96 21.82
CA ALA A 94 -20.68 1.42 22.00
C ALA A 94 -20.68 0.13 22.84
N THR A 95 -19.62 -0.68 22.71
CA THR A 95 -19.53 -1.99 23.41
C THR A 95 -18.48 -2.00 24.51
N GLY A 96 -17.51 -1.07 24.48
CA GLY A 96 -16.34 -1.08 25.35
C GLY A 96 -15.31 -2.15 25.02
N GLU A 97 -15.43 -2.80 23.86
CA GLU A 97 -14.53 -3.87 23.42
C GLU A 97 -13.40 -3.35 22.54
N GLU A 98 -12.24 -4.02 22.62
CA GLU A 98 -11.16 -3.81 21.65
C GLU A 98 -11.46 -4.55 20.34
N VAL A 99 -11.52 -3.79 19.25
CA VAL A 99 -11.82 -4.31 17.90
C VAL A 99 -10.61 -4.21 17.01
N MET A 100 -10.22 -5.33 16.40
CA MET A 100 -9.12 -5.37 15.45
C MET A 100 -9.55 -4.73 14.12
N MET A 101 -8.75 -3.77 13.63
CA MET A 101 -9.01 -3.04 12.38
C MET A 101 -8.47 -3.81 11.15
N ASN A 102 -8.92 -5.05 10.95
CA ASN A 102 -8.52 -5.93 9.84
C ASN A 102 -9.68 -6.28 8.88
N ASP A 103 -10.88 -5.77 9.13
CA ASP A 103 -12.05 -5.96 8.29
C ASP A 103 -12.14 -4.82 7.26
N ALA A 104 -12.45 -5.18 6.02
CA ALA A 104 -12.61 -4.22 4.91
C ALA A 104 -13.70 -3.17 5.14
N ARG A 105 -14.67 -3.43 6.06
CA ARG A 105 -15.71 -2.45 6.47
C ARG A 105 -15.13 -1.18 7.09
N PHE A 106 -13.95 -1.26 7.73
CA PHE A 106 -13.30 -0.10 8.35
C PHE A 106 -12.57 0.79 7.33
N LEU A 107 -12.25 0.26 6.16
CA LEU A 107 -11.59 1.00 5.11
C LEU A 107 -12.62 1.86 4.35
N ARG A 108 -12.53 3.18 4.50
CA ARG A 108 -13.47 4.15 3.91
C ARG A 108 -13.03 4.68 2.55
N ALA A 109 -11.83 4.32 2.10
CA ALA A 109 -11.26 4.72 0.82
C ALA A 109 -11.08 3.51 -0.10
N ASP A 110 -11.08 3.72 -1.40
CA ASP A 110 -10.74 2.68 -2.36
C ASP A 110 -9.22 2.48 -2.44
N THR A 111 -8.79 1.28 -2.82
CA THR A 111 -7.38 1.03 -3.11
C THR A 111 -7.02 1.48 -4.52
N ILE A 112 -5.77 1.89 -4.74
CA ILE A 112 -5.24 2.20 -6.06
C ILE A 112 -5.38 0.98 -6.97
N MET A 113 -5.15 -0.23 -6.43
CA MET A 113 -5.32 -1.49 -7.16
C MET A 113 -6.74 -1.66 -7.69
N LYS A 114 -7.75 -1.40 -6.82
CA LYS A 114 -9.16 -1.42 -7.24
C LYS A 114 -9.42 -0.43 -8.37
N GLY A 115 -8.96 0.81 -8.25
CA GLY A 115 -9.15 1.81 -9.29
C GLY A 115 -8.58 1.40 -10.64
N PHE A 116 -7.38 0.80 -10.65
CA PHE A 116 -6.80 0.29 -11.89
C PHE A 116 -7.53 -0.94 -12.43
N ALA A 117 -7.98 -1.85 -11.57
CA ALA A 117 -8.75 -3.03 -12.00
C ALA A 117 -10.09 -2.61 -12.62
N ASP A 118 -10.82 -1.69 -11.99
CA ASP A 118 -12.07 -1.13 -12.52
C ASP A 118 -11.85 -0.45 -13.89
N ALA A 119 -10.66 0.11 -14.12
CA ALA A 119 -10.26 0.70 -15.39
C ALA A 119 -9.73 -0.33 -16.42
N GLY A 120 -9.77 -1.62 -16.10
CA GLY A 120 -9.40 -2.72 -17.01
C GLY A 120 -7.95 -3.23 -16.89
N ALA A 121 -7.20 -2.83 -15.86
CA ALA A 121 -5.89 -3.40 -15.58
C ALA A 121 -6.01 -4.82 -15.00
N ARG A 122 -5.08 -5.70 -15.37
CA ARG A 122 -4.90 -6.96 -14.64
C ARG A 122 -4.04 -6.67 -13.41
N VAL A 123 -4.62 -6.83 -12.23
CA VAL A 123 -3.98 -6.57 -10.95
C VAL A 123 -3.83 -7.88 -10.18
N ALA A 124 -2.69 -8.09 -9.55
CA ALA A 124 -2.48 -9.16 -8.60
C ALA A 124 -1.96 -8.56 -7.28
N VAL A 125 -2.48 -9.03 -6.17
CA VAL A 125 -2.05 -8.63 -4.83
C VAL A 125 -1.59 -9.88 -4.08
N VAL A 126 -0.36 -9.85 -3.58
CA VAL A 126 0.23 -10.96 -2.81
C VAL A 126 0.62 -10.43 -1.43
N THR A 127 0.20 -11.10 -0.39
CA THR A 127 0.57 -10.79 1.00
C THR A 127 0.66 -12.09 1.80
N ASP A 128 1.61 -12.13 2.73
CA ASP A 128 1.77 -13.22 3.70
C ASP A 128 0.91 -13.03 4.96
N LYS A 129 0.27 -11.85 5.09
CA LYS A 129 -0.53 -11.49 6.26
C LYS A 129 -2.02 -11.60 5.97
N ASP A 130 -2.68 -12.65 6.46
CA ASP A 130 -4.12 -12.87 6.29
C ASP A 130 -4.97 -11.65 6.67
N LYS A 131 -4.61 -10.94 7.74
CA LYS A 131 -5.31 -9.73 8.17
C LYS A 131 -5.25 -8.57 7.17
N LEU A 132 -4.22 -8.51 6.34
CA LEU A 132 -4.11 -7.51 5.28
C LEU A 132 -4.85 -7.92 4.01
N ARG A 133 -5.02 -9.22 3.76
CA ARG A 133 -5.65 -9.72 2.53
C ARG A 133 -7.03 -9.10 2.30
N ALA A 134 -7.90 -9.11 3.31
CA ALA A 134 -9.23 -8.53 3.22
C ALA A 134 -9.22 -7.01 2.98
N LEU A 135 -8.29 -6.30 3.62
CA LEU A 135 -8.16 -4.85 3.48
C LEU A 135 -7.59 -4.46 2.11
N LEU A 136 -6.54 -5.14 1.65
CA LEU A 136 -5.91 -4.88 0.36
C LEU A 136 -6.81 -5.32 -0.81
N GLY A 137 -7.57 -6.40 -0.60
CA GLY A 137 -8.50 -6.95 -1.58
C GLY A 137 -9.87 -6.29 -1.61
N LYS A 138 -10.11 -5.23 -0.84
CA LYS A 138 -11.41 -4.57 -0.81
C LYS A 138 -11.89 -4.17 -2.21
N GLY A 139 -13.05 -4.72 -2.62
CA GLY A 139 -13.67 -4.46 -3.91
C GLY A 139 -13.08 -5.26 -5.07
N HIS A 140 -12.30 -6.30 -4.78
CA HIS A 140 -11.87 -7.30 -5.74
C HIS A 140 -12.48 -8.65 -5.39
N ASP A 141 -12.99 -9.35 -6.39
CA ASP A 141 -13.27 -10.78 -6.33
C ASP A 141 -11.97 -11.50 -6.74
N PHE A 142 -11.33 -12.18 -5.79
CA PHE A 142 -10.13 -13.00 -6.01
C PHE A 142 -10.49 -14.47 -6.08
#